data_3f7edc0daaa9e19b8fad072b0d6676d2
#
_entry.id   3f7edc0daaa9e19b8fad072b0d6676d2
#
_cell.length_a   1.000
_cell.length_b   1.000
_cell.length_c   1.000
_cell.angle_alpha   90.00
_cell.angle_beta   90.00
_cell.angle_gamma   90.00
#
_symmetry.space_group_name_H-M   'P 1'
#
loop_
_entity.id
_entity.type
_entity.pdbx_description
1 polymer ?
#
loop_
_entity_poly.entity_id
_entity_poly.type
_entity_poly.pdbx_seq_one_letter_code
_entity_poly.pdbx_strand_id
1 'polypeptide(L)'
;NIYKASARSTSNFNIGKYIKNAIDMNFLINGGGHNLAAGFSIKENKIKDFHNYLERSFSNNFEKISHKYVSKISFNAINKKFIDNLDKLSPFGHRNENPKFLLENVKIVKPKIIKKKYISFFVKSYYTKILPAISFDLLNSHLSKNILYNKNELTLVIEIKENVWNNKKNIQLIVSDIIVPSNKA
;
A
#
# COMPACT_ATOMS: atom_id res chain seq x y z
N ASN A 1 18.03 -29.29 -5.70
CA ASN A 1 18.02 -27.97 -6.34
C ASN A 1 18.34 -26.87 -5.32
N ILE A 2 18.98 -25.78 -5.80
CA ILE A 2 19.26 -24.55 -5.04
C ILE A 2 18.52 -23.41 -5.72
N TYR A 3 17.77 -22.64 -4.94
CA TYR A 3 17.02 -21.46 -5.41
C TYR A 3 17.64 -20.19 -4.85
N LYS A 4 17.64 -19.13 -5.67
CA LYS A 4 17.94 -17.76 -5.25
C LYS A 4 16.64 -16.99 -5.06
N ALA A 5 16.53 -16.25 -3.99
CA ALA A 5 15.32 -15.52 -3.64
C ALA A 5 15.61 -14.08 -3.20
N SER A 6 14.60 -13.23 -3.37
CA SER A 6 14.57 -11.86 -2.86
C SER A 6 13.40 -11.71 -1.92
N ALA A 7 13.64 -11.08 -0.78
CA ALA A 7 12.63 -10.78 0.22
C ALA A 7 12.42 -9.27 0.38
N ARG A 8 11.20 -8.89 0.69
CA ARG A 8 10.82 -7.53 1.07
C ARG A 8 10.01 -7.60 2.36
N SER A 9 10.18 -6.62 3.21
CA SER A 9 9.54 -6.56 4.53
C SER A 9 8.91 -5.20 4.79
N THR A 10 8.09 -5.15 5.84
CA THR A 10 7.55 -3.93 6.43
C THR A 10 8.52 -3.34 7.44
N SER A 11 8.32 -2.08 7.85
CA SER A 11 9.15 -1.40 8.83
C SER A 11 9.25 -2.11 10.18
N ASN A 12 8.23 -2.91 10.52
CA ASN A 12 8.11 -3.59 11.80
C ASN A 12 8.76 -4.99 11.83
N PHE A 13 9.28 -5.45 10.70
CA PHE A 13 9.89 -6.77 10.60
C PHE A 13 11.27 -6.69 9.91
N ASN A 14 12.34 -6.78 10.70
CA ASN A 14 13.70 -6.70 10.19
C ASN A 14 14.11 -7.99 9.48
N ILE A 15 13.78 -8.09 8.17
CA ILE A 15 14.05 -9.30 7.37
C ILE A 15 15.54 -9.65 7.34
N GLY A 16 16.44 -8.67 7.32
CA GLY A 16 17.89 -8.92 7.31
C GLY A 16 18.35 -9.69 8.53
N LYS A 17 17.82 -9.35 9.74
CA LYS A 17 18.11 -10.09 10.98
C LYS A 17 17.62 -11.54 10.90
N TYR A 18 16.39 -11.76 10.40
CA TYR A 18 15.83 -13.11 10.29
C TYR A 18 16.54 -13.96 9.24
N ILE A 19 17.00 -13.37 8.13
CA ILE A 19 17.84 -14.08 7.14
C ILE A 19 19.16 -14.49 7.78
N LYS A 20 19.84 -13.61 8.54
CA LYS A 20 21.07 -13.96 9.23
C LYS A 20 20.86 -15.12 10.21
N ASN A 21 19.85 -15.03 11.07
CA ASN A 21 19.52 -16.11 12.02
C ASN A 21 19.18 -17.43 11.32
N ALA A 22 18.49 -17.37 10.16
CA ALA A 22 18.16 -18.56 9.39
C ALA A 22 19.39 -19.24 8.75
N ILE A 23 20.44 -18.48 8.46
CA ILE A 23 21.74 -19.04 8.04
C ILE A 23 22.40 -19.76 9.22
N ASP A 24 22.45 -19.12 10.39
CA ASP A 24 23.02 -19.69 11.61
C ASP A 24 22.31 -20.98 12.03
N MET A 25 20.99 -21.08 11.74
CA MET A 25 20.18 -22.29 11.96
C MET A 25 20.24 -23.32 10.82
N ASN A 26 21.09 -23.12 9.81
CA ASN A 26 21.21 -23.98 8.63
C ASN A 26 19.92 -24.18 7.80
N PHE A 27 18.99 -23.22 7.85
CA PHE A 27 17.85 -23.18 6.95
C PHE A 27 18.22 -22.61 5.59
N LEU A 28 19.18 -21.68 5.54
CA LEU A 28 19.66 -21.04 4.33
C LEU A 28 21.14 -21.37 4.09
N ILE A 29 21.55 -21.35 2.82
CA ILE A 29 22.95 -21.57 2.43
C ILE A 29 23.78 -20.31 2.66
N ASN A 30 23.26 -19.19 2.19
CA ASN A 30 23.83 -17.86 2.32
C ASN A 30 22.74 -16.81 2.12
N GLY A 31 23.03 -15.57 2.46
CA GLY A 31 22.12 -14.46 2.27
C GLY A 31 22.59 -13.24 3.04
N GLY A 32 21.86 -12.17 2.89
CA GLY A 32 22.10 -10.92 3.60
C GLY A 32 21.10 -9.86 3.18
N GLY A 33 21.09 -8.77 3.91
CA GLY A 33 20.18 -7.67 3.64
C GLY A 33 20.13 -6.66 4.77
N HIS A 34 19.16 -5.79 4.67
CA HIS A 34 18.85 -4.74 5.62
C HIS A 34 17.42 -4.93 6.15
N ASN A 35 16.94 -4.00 6.96
CA ASN A 35 15.65 -4.09 7.62
C ASN A 35 14.48 -4.42 6.67
N LEU A 36 14.45 -3.82 5.47
CA LEU A 36 13.31 -3.89 4.55
C LEU A 36 13.52 -4.80 3.36
N ALA A 37 14.75 -5.26 3.11
CA ALA A 37 15.07 -6.04 1.93
C ALA A 37 16.23 -6.99 2.19
N ALA A 38 16.13 -8.22 1.68
CA ALA A 38 17.19 -9.23 1.76
C ALA A 38 17.21 -10.10 0.51
N GLY A 39 18.35 -10.75 0.28
CA GLY A 39 18.53 -11.79 -0.72
C GLY A 39 19.11 -13.04 -0.06
N PHE A 40 18.76 -14.21 -0.54
CA PHE A 40 19.27 -15.45 0.01
C PHE A 40 19.25 -16.62 -0.99
N SER A 41 19.98 -17.69 -0.66
CA SER A 41 19.96 -18.96 -1.38
C SER A 41 19.48 -20.07 -0.45
N ILE A 42 18.60 -20.93 -0.96
CA ILE A 42 17.95 -21.99 -0.17
C ILE A 42 17.94 -23.31 -0.94
N LYS A 43 18.13 -24.43 -0.23
CA LYS A 43 17.92 -25.76 -0.78
C LYS A 43 16.43 -26.08 -0.82
N GLU A 44 15.99 -26.78 -1.85
CA GLU A 44 14.58 -27.17 -2.05
C GLU A 44 13.96 -27.84 -0.81
N ASN A 45 14.68 -28.80 -0.21
CA ASN A 45 14.24 -29.52 0.98
C ASN A 45 14.17 -28.67 2.25
N LYS A 46 14.68 -27.43 2.23
CA LYS A 46 14.65 -26.50 3.37
C LYS A 46 13.57 -25.40 3.26
N ILE A 47 12.87 -25.34 2.15
CA ILE A 47 11.85 -24.28 1.92
C ILE A 47 10.75 -24.34 2.98
N LYS A 48 10.25 -25.54 3.30
CA LYS A 48 9.19 -25.71 4.30
C LYS A 48 9.64 -25.34 5.72
N ASP A 49 10.87 -25.74 6.09
CA ASP A 49 11.45 -25.43 7.41
C ASP A 49 11.62 -23.91 7.57
N PHE A 50 12.15 -23.27 6.53
CA PHE A 50 12.34 -21.83 6.50
C PHE A 50 11.00 -21.05 6.53
N HIS A 51 9.99 -21.53 5.79
CA HIS A 51 8.65 -20.95 5.85
C HIS A 51 8.08 -21.02 7.29
N ASN A 52 8.13 -22.17 7.92
CA ASN A 52 7.64 -22.35 9.29
C ASN A 52 8.40 -21.47 10.30
N TYR A 53 9.70 -21.29 10.11
CA TYR A 53 10.52 -20.40 10.91
C TYR A 53 10.05 -18.94 10.78
N LEU A 54 9.80 -18.47 9.56
CA LEU A 54 9.31 -17.12 9.32
C LEU A 54 7.91 -16.90 9.92
N GLU A 55 6.99 -17.83 9.73
CA GLU A 55 5.62 -17.78 10.28
C GLU A 55 5.64 -17.62 11.81
N ARG A 56 6.42 -18.46 12.52
CA ARG A 56 6.57 -18.36 13.97
C ARG A 56 7.19 -17.03 14.41
N SER A 57 8.18 -16.56 13.67
CA SER A 57 8.86 -15.30 13.97
C SER A 57 7.96 -14.09 13.75
N PHE A 58 7.08 -14.16 12.75
CA PHE A 58 6.14 -13.10 12.41
C PHE A 58 4.96 -13.01 13.39
N SER A 59 4.42 -14.16 13.82
CA SER A 59 3.26 -14.22 14.72
C SER A 59 3.50 -13.52 16.07
N ASN A 60 4.75 -13.42 16.51
CA ASN A 60 5.12 -12.79 17.79
C ASN A 60 5.33 -11.27 17.68
N ASN A 61 5.25 -10.68 16.48
CA ASN A 61 5.61 -9.28 16.23
C ASN A 61 4.52 -8.50 15.49
N PHE A 62 3.26 -8.86 15.65
CA PHE A 62 2.14 -8.17 15.02
C PHE A 62 1.91 -6.80 15.70
N GLU A 63 2.62 -5.77 15.27
CA GLU A 63 2.17 -4.41 15.47
C GLU A 63 1.11 -4.06 14.42
N LYS A 64 0.00 -3.45 14.85
CA LYS A 64 -1.01 -2.92 13.93
C LYS A 64 -0.33 -1.99 12.92
N ILE A 65 -0.50 -2.28 11.64
CA ILE A 65 -0.08 -1.36 10.58
C ILE A 65 -0.89 -0.07 10.78
N SER A 66 -0.23 0.99 11.23
CA SER A 66 -0.84 2.31 11.33
C SER A 66 -0.52 3.09 10.06
N HIS A 67 -1.55 3.48 9.32
CA HIS A 67 -1.38 4.40 8.21
C HIS A 67 -1.20 5.82 8.74
N LYS A 68 -0.04 6.41 8.47
CA LYS A 68 0.22 7.82 8.79
C LYS A 68 -0.34 8.68 7.66
N TYR A 69 -1.03 9.74 8.03
CA TYR A 69 -1.47 10.78 7.10
C TYR A 69 -1.05 12.15 7.62
N VAL A 70 -0.82 13.08 6.72
CA VAL A 70 -0.34 14.42 7.07
C VAL A 70 -1.47 15.30 7.58
N SER A 71 -2.62 15.27 6.88
CA SER A 71 -3.77 16.12 7.19
C SER A 71 -5.04 15.61 6.50
N LYS A 72 -6.18 16.15 6.92
CA LYS A 72 -7.41 16.09 6.15
C LYS A 72 -7.35 17.06 4.98
N ILE A 73 -7.91 16.67 3.85
CA ILE A 73 -8.00 17.51 2.66
C ILE A 73 -9.45 17.58 2.17
N SER A 74 -9.90 18.79 1.82
CA SER A 74 -11.19 18.94 1.16
C SER A 74 -11.10 18.55 -0.31
N PHE A 75 -12.18 18.00 -0.85
CA PHE A 75 -12.23 17.57 -2.25
C PHE A 75 -11.92 18.73 -3.23
N ASN A 76 -12.38 19.94 -2.91
CA ASN A 76 -12.16 21.12 -3.73
C ASN A 76 -10.71 21.64 -3.70
N ALA A 77 -9.98 21.35 -2.63
CA ALA A 77 -8.55 21.71 -2.54
C ALA A 77 -7.67 20.88 -3.48
N ILE A 78 -8.16 19.73 -3.95
CA ILE A 78 -7.43 18.86 -4.89
C ILE A 78 -7.52 19.49 -6.30
N ASN A 79 -6.52 20.27 -6.65
CA ASN A 79 -6.41 20.98 -7.91
C ASN A 79 -4.95 21.04 -8.39
N LYS A 80 -4.72 21.59 -9.58
CA LYS A 80 -3.38 21.67 -10.17
C LYS A 80 -2.41 22.46 -9.30
N LYS A 81 -2.83 23.59 -8.74
CA LYS A 81 -1.99 24.41 -7.84
C LYS A 81 -1.52 23.62 -6.61
N PHE A 82 -2.40 22.78 -6.07
CA PHE A 82 -2.05 21.91 -4.94
C PHE A 82 -0.97 20.90 -5.33
N ILE A 83 -1.10 20.25 -6.49
CA ILE A 83 -0.10 19.31 -7.00
C ILE A 83 1.23 20.01 -7.23
N ASP A 84 1.25 21.18 -7.88
CA ASP A 84 2.48 21.95 -8.14
C ASP A 84 3.20 22.31 -6.82
N ASN A 85 2.45 22.51 -5.73
CA ASN A 85 3.05 22.73 -4.41
C ASN A 85 3.56 21.43 -3.77
N LEU A 86 2.88 20.30 -3.96
CA LEU A 86 3.38 19.00 -3.52
C LEU A 86 4.68 18.63 -4.23
N ASP A 87 4.77 18.88 -5.52
CA ASP A 87 5.95 18.56 -6.32
C ASP A 87 7.21 19.31 -5.85
N LYS A 88 7.06 20.45 -5.18
CA LYS A 88 8.19 21.17 -4.54
C LYS A 88 8.80 20.41 -3.35
N LEU A 89 8.09 19.45 -2.78
CA LEU A 89 8.58 18.58 -1.71
C LEU A 89 9.36 17.37 -2.25
N SER A 90 9.36 17.14 -3.56
CA SER A 90 10.08 16.06 -4.22
C SER A 90 11.61 16.28 -4.21
N PRO A 91 12.43 15.22 -4.37
CA PRO A 91 12.04 13.85 -4.71
C PRO A 91 11.51 13.05 -3.51
N PHE A 92 10.43 12.32 -3.73
CA PHE A 92 9.90 11.38 -2.75
C PHE A 92 10.63 10.05 -2.78
N GLY A 93 10.81 9.42 -1.61
CA GLY A 93 11.52 8.16 -1.47
C GLY A 93 11.74 7.78 -0.01
N HIS A 94 12.82 7.07 0.26
CA HIS A 94 13.18 6.69 1.64
C HIS A 94 13.39 7.92 2.51
N ARG A 95 12.73 7.99 3.67
CA ARG A 95 12.70 9.13 4.61
C ARG A 95 12.01 10.41 4.12
N ASN A 96 11.50 10.44 2.90
CA ASN A 96 10.65 11.49 2.39
C ASN A 96 9.50 10.84 1.62
N GLU A 97 8.58 10.20 2.34
CA GLU A 97 7.46 9.49 1.74
C GLU A 97 6.47 10.46 1.10
N ASN A 98 5.79 9.99 0.06
CA ASN A 98 4.70 10.74 -0.55
C ASN A 98 3.63 11.04 0.50
N PRO A 99 3.22 12.30 0.70
CA PRO A 99 2.25 12.65 1.72
C PRO A 99 0.90 12.02 1.45
N LYS A 100 0.33 11.40 2.46
CA LYS A 100 -1.00 10.83 2.45
C LYS A 100 -1.98 11.78 3.13
N PHE A 101 -3.20 11.82 2.63
CA PHE A 101 -4.26 12.70 3.12
C PHE A 101 -5.51 11.89 3.45
N LEU A 102 -6.31 12.37 4.39
CA LEU A 102 -7.68 11.88 4.61
C LEU A 102 -8.65 12.68 3.75
N LEU A 103 -9.40 11.98 2.94
CA LEU A 103 -10.50 12.53 2.14
C LEU A 103 -11.81 11.97 2.67
N GLU A 104 -12.58 12.79 3.37
CA GLU A 104 -13.80 12.41 4.07
C GLU A 104 -15.05 12.61 3.21
N ASN A 105 -16.12 11.91 3.57
CA ASN A 105 -17.48 12.07 3.04
C ASN A 105 -17.53 11.93 1.50
N VAL A 106 -16.93 10.87 0.99
CA VAL A 106 -16.90 10.58 -0.44
C VAL A 106 -17.56 9.25 -0.78
N LYS A 107 -18.09 9.16 -1.99
CA LYS A 107 -18.66 7.92 -2.56
C LYS A 107 -17.79 7.38 -3.67
N ILE A 108 -17.70 6.07 -3.73
CA ILE A 108 -17.04 5.35 -4.83
C ILE A 108 -18.05 5.12 -5.96
N VAL A 109 -17.62 5.40 -7.17
CA VAL A 109 -18.46 5.29 -8.36
C VAL A 109 -17.74 4.48 -9.44
N LYS A 110 -18.48 3.57 -10.08
CA LYS A 110 -18.03 2.73 -11.20
C LYS A 110 -16.71 1.98 -10.91
N PRO A 111 -16.60 1.21 -9.84
CA PRO A 111 -15.40 0.42 -9.59
C PRO A 111 -15.26 -0.68 -10.65
N LYS A 112 -14.03 -0.89 -11.14
CA LYS A 112 -13.71 -1.89 -12.15
C LYS A 112 -12.37 -2.53 -11.85
N ILE A 113 -12.33 -3.86 -11.84
CA ILE A 113 -11.08 -4.62 -11.72
C ILE A 113 -10.38 -4.62 -13.07
N ILE A 114 -9.11 -4.22 -13.08
CA ILE A 114 -8.29 -4.16 -14.29
C ILE A 114 -7.23 -5.25 -14.24
N LYS A 115 -7.20 -6.11 -15.25
CA LYS A 115 -6.21 -7.20 -15.45
C LYS A 115 -5.99 -8.08 -14.19
N LYS A 116 -6.99 -8.19 -13.29
CA LYS A 116 -6.88 -8.88 -11.99
C LYS A 116 -5.74 -8.37 -11.09
N LYS A 117 -5.27 -7.13 -11.30
CA LYS A 117 -4.11 -6.55 -10.59
C LYS A 117 -4.46 -5.36 -9.72
N TYR A 118 -5.43 -4.55 -10.12
CA TYR A 118 -5.82 -3.33 -9.42
C TYR A 118 -7.26 -2.96 -9.70
N ILE A 119 -7.80 -2.07 -8.88
CA ILE A 119 -9.16 -1.55 -9.04
C ILE A 119 -9.05 -0.09 -9.48
N SER A 120 -9.70 0.24 -10.59
CA SER A 120 -9.90 1.61 -11.08
C SER A 120 -11.33 2.03 -10.78
N PHE A 121 -11.52 3.25 -10.31
CA PHE A 121 -12.82 3.80 -9.94
C PHE A 121 -12.81 5.31 -9.96
N PHE A 122 -13.94 5.91 -9.67
CA PHE A 122 -14.04 7.35 -9.45
C PHE A 122 -14.46 7.63 -8.02
N VAL A 123 -13.97 8.74 -7.48
CA VAL A 123 -14.36 9.27 -6.19
C VAL A 123 -15.20 10.52 -6.43
N LYS A 124 -16.39 10.57 -5.82
CA LYS A 124 -17.34 11.68 -5.92
C LYS A 124 -17.60 12.25 -4.54
N SER A 125 -17.56 13.57 -4.40
CA SER A 125 -18.06 14.28 -3.23
C SER A 125 -19.53 14.70 -3.43
N TYR A 126 -20.13 15.31 -2.44
CA TYR A 126 -21.47 15.91 -2.53
C TYR A 126 -21.60 16.90 -3.70
N TYR A 127 -20.55 17.63 -4.00
CA TYR A 127 -20.48 18.56 -5.11
C TYR A 127 -20.08 17.82 -6.39
N THR A 128 -20.54 18.24 -7.52
CA THR A 128 -20.49 17.58 -8.83
C THR A 128 -19.11 17.13 -9.34
N LYS A 129 -18.03 17.50 -8.69
CA LYS A 129 -16.68 17.12 -9.09
C LYS A 129 -16.41 15.63 -8.85
N ILE A 130 -15.81 14.98 -9.83
CA ILE A 130 -15.44 13.56 -9.80
C ILE A 130 -13.95 13.47 -10.12
N LEU A 131 -13.20 12.68 -9.32
CA LEU A 131 -11.78 12.44 -9.55
C LEU A 131 -11.54 10.94 -9.82
N PRO A 132 -10.71 10.61 -10.81
CA PRO A 132 -10.29 9.22 -11.02
C PRO A 132 -9.41 8.74 -9.88
N ALA A 133 -9.59 7.50 -9.50
CA ALA A 133 -8.86 6.85 -8.43
C ALA A 133 -8.46 5.43 -8.79
N ILE A 134 -7.42 4.95 -8.15
CA ILE A 134 -6.89 3.60 -8.31
C ILE A 134 -6.49 3.04 -6.95
N SER A 135 -6.67 1.74 -6.75
CA SER A 135 -6.09 1.00 -5.63
C SER A 135 -5.34 -0.22 -6.16
N PHE A 136 -4.10 -0.39 -5.71
CA PHE A 136 -3.24 -1.54 -6.04
C PHE A 136 -3.33 -2.65 -4.99
N ASP A 137 -4.28 -2.55 -4.08
CA ASP A 137 -4.45 -3.54 -3.03
C ASP A 137 -4.89 -4.90 -3.57
N LEU A 138 -4.58 -5.95 -2.81
CA LEU A 138 -4.94 -7.32 -3.17
C LEU A 138 -6.47 -7.48 -3.28
N LEU A 139 -6.91 -8.13 -4.33
CA LEU A 139 -8.32 -8.52 -4.47
C LEU A 139 -8.69 -9.44 -3.28
N ASN A 140 -9.86 -9.19 -2.67
CA ASN A 140 -10.38 -9.83 -1.45
C ASN A 140 -9.87 -9.25 -0.11
N SER A 141 -9.04 -8.23 -0.10
CA SER A 141 -8.74 -7.47 1.11
C SER A 141 -9.97 -6.70 1.63
N HIS A 142 -9.90 -6.21 2.86
CA HIS A 142 -10.92 -5.30 3.41
C HIS A 142 -11.10 -4.07 2.54
N LEU A 143 -10.01 -3.45 2.08
CA LEU A 143 -10.04 -2.27 1.23
C LEU A 143 -10.73 -2.56 -0.11
N SER A 144 -10.32 -3.62 -0.81
CA SER A 144 -10.89 -3.96 -2.12
C SER A 144 -12.38 -4.32 -2.05
N LYS A 145 -12.83 -5.01 -0.99
CA LYS A 145 -14.25 -5.31 -0.77
C LYS A 145 -15.07 -4.04 -0.56
N ASN A 146 -14.56 -3.09 0.22
CA ASN A 146 -15.25 -1.82 0.41
C ASN A 146 -15.29 -0.99 -0.88
N ILE A 147 -14.20 -0.95 -1.67
CA ILE A 147 -14.19 -0.26 -2.95
C ILE A 147 -15.23 -0.84 -3.92
N LEU A 148 -15.36 -2.17 -3.96
CA LEU A 148 -16.24 -2.84 -4.93
C LEU A 148 -17.72 -2.82 -4.54
N TYR A 149 -18.03 -2.91 -3.25
CA TYR A 149 -19.39 -3.24 -2.80
C TYR A 149 -20.00 -2.22 -1.84
N ASN A 150 -19.21 -1.35 -1.20
CA ASN A 150 -19.76 -0.37 -0.27
C ASN A 150 -20.45 0.78 -1.03
N LYS A 151 -21.70 1.07 -0.66
CA LYS A 151 -22.51 2.14 -1.27
C LYS A 151 -22.59 3.41 -0.38
N ASN A 152 -22.10 3.32 0.85
CA ASN A 152 -22.13 4.40 1.81
C ASN A 152 -21.00 5.40 1.57
N GLU A 153 -21.05 6.50 2.29
CA GLU A 153 -19.95 7.45 2.36
C GLU A 153 -18.78 6.86 3.14
N LEU A 154 -17.61 7.17 2.69
CA LEU A 154 -16.35 6.62 3.17
C LEU A 154 -15.35 7.74 3.41
N THR A 155 -14.39 7.45 4.28
CA THR A 155 -13.16 8.23 4.41
C THR A 155 -12.02 7.43 3.80
N LEU A 156 -11.32 8.03 2.85
CA LEU A 156 -10.22 7.40 2.13
C LEU A 156 -8.87 7.94 2.59
N VAL A 157 -7.88 7.07 2.72
CA VAL A 157 -6.46 7.46 2.81
C VAL A 157 -5.90 7.49 1.41
N ILE A 158 -5.51 8.67 0.94
CA ILE A 158 -5.13 8.92 -0.45
C ILE A 158 -3.74 9.53 -0.58
N GLU A 159 -3.05 9.20 -1.66
CA GLU A 159 -2.00 10.02 -2.26
C GLU A 159 -2.57 10.70 -3.50
N ILE A 160 -2.08 11.91 -3.80
CA ILE A 160 -2.53 12.69 -4.95
C ILE A 160 -1.38 12.76 -5.94
N LYS A 161 -1.61 12.31 -7.17
CA LYS A 161 -0.60 12.30 -8.23
C LYS A 161 -1.12 12.88 -9.53
N GLU A 162 -0.23 13.39 -10.34
CA GLU A 162 -0.50 13.69 -11.73
C GLU A 162 -0.27 12.42 -12.56
N ASN A 163 -1.28 11.98 -13.30
CA ASN A 163 -1.19 10.89 -14.24
C ASN A 163 -1.16 11.45 -15.66
N VAL A 164 -0.15 11.06 -16.42
CA VAL A 164 -0.01 11.46 -17.82
C VAL A 164 -0.46 10.29 -18.70
N TRP A 165 -1.55 10.49 -19.44
CA TRP A 165 -2.07 9.51 -20.37
C TRP A 165 -2.42 10.19 -21.70
N ASN A 166 -1.91 9.68 -22.82
CA ASN A 166 -2.09 10.28 -24.15
C ASN A 166 -1.79 11.78 -24.18
N ASN A 167 -0.67 12.20 -23.61
CA ASN A 167 -0.23 13.58 -23.48
C ASN A 167 -1.19 14.50 -22.66
N LYS A 168 -2.19 13.93 -22.01
CA LYS A 168 -3.08 14.67 -21.10
C LYS A 168 -2.68 14.41 -19.65
N LYS A 169 -2.52 15.47 -18.91
CA LYS A 169 -2.24 15.44 -17.47
C LYS A 169 -3.55 15.50 -16.70
N ASN A 170 -3.78 14.50 -15.88
CA ASN A 170 -4.98 14.41 -15.05
C ASN A 170 -4.61 14.12 -13.60
N ILE A 171 -5.35 14.68 -12.68
CA ILE A 171 -5.23 14.37 -11.25
C ILE A 171 -5.78 12.96 -11.04
N GLN A 172 -5.01 12.11 -10.37
CA GLN A 172 -5.42 10.76 -9.98
C GLN A 172 -5.16 10.55 -8.49
N LEU A 173 -6.13 9.93 -7.82
CA LEU A 173 -6.00 9.52 -6.42
C LEU A 173 -5.48 8.08 -6.36
N ILE A 174 -4.47 7.84 -5.53
CA ILE A 174 -4.04 6.48 -5.18
C ILE A 174 -4.58 6.20 -3.78
N VAL A 175 -5.51 5.25 -3.69
CA VAL A 175 -6.16 4.89 -2.42
C VAL A 175 -5.41 3.74 -1.78
N SER A 176 -4.86 3.98 -0.61
CA SER A 176 -4.07 3.01 0.16
C SER A 176 -4.82 2.41 1.33
N ASP A 177 -5.89 3.07 1.81
CA ASP A 177 -6.72 2.55 2.89
C ASP A 177 -8.09 3.23 2.93
N ILE A 178 -9.00 2.67 3.73
CA ILE A 178 -10.38 3.12 3.87
C ILE A 178 -10.81 3.04 5.34
N ILE A 179 -11.43 4.12 5.81
CA ILE A 179 -12.04 4.16 7.12
C ILE A 179 -13.55 4.11 6.91
N VAL A 180 -14.15 3.00 7.32
CA VAL A 180 -15.61 2.86 7.33
C VAL A 180 -16.10 3.45 8.64
N PRO A 181 -17.03 4.43 8.63
CA PRO A 181 -17.64 4.90 9.85
C PRO A 181 -18.22 3.71 10.61
N SER A 182 -17.84 3.52 11.86
CA SER A 182 -18.55 2.57 12.73
C SER A 182 -19.98 3.05 12.81
N ASN A 183 -20.93 2.26 12.37
CA ASN A 183 -22.33 2.50 12.68
C ASN A 183 -22.42 2.59 14.20
N LYS A 184 -22.61 3.80 14.72
CA LYS A 184 -23.09 3.96 16.09
C LYS A 184 -24.47 3.32 16.10
N ALA A 185 -24.56 2.15 16.73
CA ALA A 185 -25.81 1.52 17.10
C ALA A 185 -26.57 2.46 18.04
#